data_672849ab44faac35466108bfb3fb1781
#
_entry.id   672849ab44faac35466108bfb3fb1781
#
_cell.length_a   1.000
_cell.length_b   1.000
_cell.length_c   1.000
_cell.angle_alpha   90.00
_cell.angle_beta   90.00
_cell.angle_gamma   90.00
#
_symmetry.space_group_name_H-M   'P 1'
#
loop_
_entity.id
_entity.type
_entity.pdbx_description
1 polymer ?
#
loop_
_entity_poly.entity_id
_entity_poly.type
_entity_poly.pdbx_seq_one_letter_code
_entity_poly.pdbx_strand_id
1 'polypeptide(L)'
;MENLINGLKNNRAFAFSSFLVLLLIGIALAAPLLAPYDPLEATMKNAYLPPSSEHLFGTDKLGRDNFSRVLYGASYSLSSVLLLVAVIFVMVGYASFFLILLNCYYMPEL
;
A
#
# COMPACT_ATOMS: atom_id res chain seq x y z
N MET A 1 -8.75 -8.22 22.81
CA MET A 1 -7.32 -8.15 22.47
C MET A 1 -6.60 -9.47 22.71
N GLU A 2 -6.80 -10.13 23.84
CA GLU A 2 -6.20 -11.45 24.12
C GLU A 2 -6.55 -12.55 23.12
N ASN A 3 -7.79 -12.56 22.62
CA ASN A 3 -8.23 -13.55 21.60
C ASN A 3 -7.54 -13.36 20.24
N LEU A 4 -7.19 -12.14 19.88
CA LEU A 4 -6.41 -11.84 18.66
C LEU A 4 -4.95 -12.28 18.81
N ILE A 5 -4.36 -12.03 19.96
CA ILE A 5 -2.98 -12.44 20.27
C ILE A 5 -2.86 -13.96 20.35
N ASN A 6 -3.87 -14.63 20.93
CA ASN A 6 -3.94 -16.09 20.99
C ASN A 6 -4.18 -16.72 19.61
N GLY A 7 -4.97 -16.06 18.76
CA GLY A 7 -5.15 -16.47 17.36
C GLY A 7 -3.86 -16.36 16.55
N LEU A 8 -3.09 -15.30 16.73
CA LEU A 8 -1.77 -15.10 16.15
C LEU A 8 -0.77 -16.18 16.57
N LYS A 9 -0.82 -16.59 17.84
CA LYS A 9 0.11 -17.55 18.41
C LYS A 9 -0.18 -18.99 18.01
N ASN A 10 -1.47 -19.30 17.74
CA ASN A 10 -1.91 -20.67 17.47
C ASN A 10 -2.04 -21.00 15.98
N ASN A 11 -2.05 -20.00 15.09
CA ASN A 11 -2.16 -20.20 13.65
C ASN A 11 -0.93 -19.66 12.91
N ARG A 12 -0.02 -20.57 12.57
CA ARG A 12 1.23 -20.25 11.86
C ARG A 12 0.98 -19.55 10.51
N ALA A 13 -0.10 -19.91 9.82
CA ALA A 13 -0.47 -19.27 8.55
C ALA A 13 -0.85 -17.80 8.75
N PHE A 14 -1.61 -17.49 9.81
CA PHE A 14 -1.99 -16.12 10.14
C PHE A 14 -0.78 -15.26 10.53
N ALA A 15 0.11 -15.80 11.35
CA ALA A 15 1.36 -15.11 11.74
C ALA A 15 2.25 -14.83 10.51
N PHE A 16 2.39 -15.79 9.60
CA PHE A 16 3.16 -15.63 8.38
C PHE A 16 2.54 -14.57 7.44
N SER A 17 1.22 -14.61 7.26
CA SER A 17 0.51 -13.62 6.42
C SER A 17 0.62 -12.21 6.99
N SER A 18 0.46 -12.06 8.30
CA SER A 18 0.63 -10.77 8.97
C SER A 18 2.04 -10.23 8.83
N PHE A 19 3.06 -11.08 8.99
CA PHE A 19 4.44 -10.70 8.78
C PHE A 19 4.69 -10.22 7.34
N LEU A 20 4.16 -10.94 6.35
CA LEU A 20 4.32 -10.58 4.94
C LEU A 20 3.68 -9.23 4.62
N VAL A 21 2.48 -8.96 5.12
CA VAL A 21 1.78 -7.68 4.94
C VAL A 21 2.57 -6.53 5.58
N LEU A 22 3.04 -6.71 6.81
CA LEU A 22 3.85 -5.70 7.49
C LEU A 22 5.17 -5.43 6.76
N LEU A 23 5.79 -6.48 6.22
CA LEU A 23 7.00 -6.36 5.41
C LEU A 23 6.76 -5.52 4.15
N LEU A 24 5.67 -5.79 3.42
CA LEU A 24 5.30 -5.04 2.22
C LEU A 24 5.00 -3.57 2.52
N ILE A 25 4.29 -3.30 3.61
CA ILE A 25 4.02 -1.93 4.07
C ILE A 25 5.34 -1.23 4.42
N GLY A 26 6.22 -1.90 5.14
CA GLY A 26 7.54 -1.36 5.50
C GLY A 26 8.39 -1.00 4.28
N ILE A 27 8.44 -1.88 3.27
CA ILE A 27 9.14 -1.63 2.01
C ILE A 27 8.54 -0.43 1.26
N ALA A 28 7.21 -0.35 1.19
CA ALA A 28 6.52 0.76 0.51
C ALA A 28 6.78 2.12 1.19
N LEU A 29 6.80 2.16 2.51
CA LEU A 29 7.11 3.38 3.27
C LEU A 29 8.59 3.76 3.18
N ALA A 30 9.47 2.79 3.10
CA ALA A 30 10.92 2.99 2.99
C ALA A 30 11.40 3.15 1.52
N ALA A 31 10.50 3.11 0.54
CA ALA A 31 10.86 3.20 -0.87
C ALA A 31 11.79 4.36 -1.23
N PRO A 32 11.57 5.61 -0.75
CA PRO A 32 12.48 6.73 -1.03
C PRO A 32 13.90 6.53 -0.48
N LEU A 33 14.05 5.74 0.58
CA LEU A 33 15.34 5.44 1.21
C LEU A 33 16.04 4.22 0.58
N LEU A 34 15.25 3.27 0.09
CA LEU A 34 15.75 2.00 -0.49
C LEU A 34 16.04 2.12 -1.99
N ALA A 35 15.37 3.02 -2.70
CA ALA A 35 15.56 3.20 -4.13
C ALA A 35 16.91 3.89 -4.41
N PRO A 36 17.82 3.23 -5.15
CA PRO A 36 19.14 3.81 -5.44
C PRO A 36 19.09 4.94 -6.48
N TYR A 37 18.03 4.99 -7.29
CA TYR A 37 17.87 5.96 -8.37
C TYR A 37 16.49 6.60 -8.34
N ASP A 38 16.37 7.77 -8.99
CA ASP A 38 15.06 8.38 -9.26
C ASP A 38 14.28 7.52 -10.28
N PRO A 39 13.05 7.08 -9.97
CA PRO A 39 12.26 6.23 -10.87
C PRO A 39 11.86 6.92 -12.18
N LEU A 40 11.94 8.24 -12.24
CA LEU A 40 11.61 9.04 -13.43
C LEU A 40 12.83 9.45 -14.25
N GLU A 41 14.03 9.27 -13.72
CA GLU A 41 15.27 9.59 -14.43
C GLU A 41 15.44 8.66 -15.64
N ALA A 42 15.40 9.23 -16.83
CA ALA A 42 15.54 8.54 -18.09
C ALA A 42 16.89 8.87 -18.72
N THR A 43 17.72 7.84 -18.92
CA THR A 43 19.01 7.97 -19.59
C THR A 43 19.07 7.00 -20.75
N MET A 44 18.84 7.48 -21.95
CA MET A 44 18.80 6.65 -23.18
C MET A 44 20.06 5.79 -23.39
N LYS A 45 21.21 6.28 -22.89
CA LYS A 45 22.47 5.54 -22.93
C LYS A 45 22.41 4.20 -22.17
N ASN A 46 21.56 4.13 -21.15
CA ASN A 46 21.38 2.98 -20.28
C ASN A 46 20.14 2.13 -20.65
N ALA A 47 19.57 2.34 -21.83
CA ALA A 47 18.40 1.58 -22.27
C ALA A 47 18.68 0.09 -22.40
N TYR A 48 17.73 -0.74 -21.96
CA TYR A 48 17.78 -2.19 -22.05
C TYR A 48 19.00 -2.86 -21.40
N LEU A 49 19.58 -2.27 -20.36
CA LEU A 49 20.65 -2.93 -19.62
C LEU A 49 20.14 -4.17 -18.86
N PRO A 50 20.90 -5.26 -18.88
CA PRO A 50 20.58 -6.46 -18.11
C PRO A 50 20.71 -6.21 -16.61
N PRO A 51 20.10 -7.05 -15.74
CA PRO A 51 20.32 -7.00 -14.30
C PRO A 51 21.82 -7.02 -13.94
N SER A 52 22.23 -6.09 -13.09
CA SER A 52 23.61 -5.92 -12.65
C SER A 52 23.68 -5.38 -11.23
N SER A 53 24.87 -5.23 -10.67
CA SER A 53 25.08 -4.60 -9.37
C SER A 53 24.68 -3.12 -9.33
N GLU A 54 24.73 -2.44 -10.46
CA GLU A 54 24.28 -1.03 -10.60
C GLU A 54 22.77 -0.94 -10.77
N HIS A 55 22.16 -1.85 -11.54
CA HIS A 55 20.73 -1.94 -11.80
C HIS A 55 20.24 -3.35 -11.49
N LEU A 56 19.76 -3.61 -10.27
CA LEU A 56 19.40 -4.95 -9.78
C LEU A 56 18.37 -5.65 -10.67
N PHE A 57 17.39 -4.95 -11.22
CA PHE A 57 16.37 -5.47 -12.14
C PHE A 57 16.56 -4.99 -13.59
N GLY A 58 17.76 -4.51 -13.91
CA GLY A 58 18.03 -3.92 -15.21
C GLY A 58 17.35 -2.57 -15.42
N THR A 59 17.30 -2.14 -16.68
CA THR A 59 16.67 -0.88 -17.10
C THR A 59 15.59 -1.14 -18.16
N ASP A 60 14.67 -0.17 -18.31
CA ASP A 60 13.64 -0.21 -19.35
C ASP A 60 14.13 0.40 -20.69
N LYS A 61 13.20 0.53 -21.64
CA LYS A 61 13.47 1.13 -22.95
C LYS A 61 13.93 2.59 -22.90
N LEU A 62 13.66 3.29 -21.81
CA LEU A 62 14.06 4.68 -21.58
C LEU A 62 15.27 4.81 -20.67
N GLY A 63 15.88 3.69 -20.27
CA GLY A 63 17.02 3.66 -19.38
C GLY A 63 16.69 3.95 -17.92
N ARG A 64 15.42 3.77 -17.49
CA ARG A 64 14.98 3.93 -16.12
C ARG A 64 15.30 2.68 -15.31
N ASP A 65 15.70 2.87 -14.03
CA ASP A 65 15.98 1.74 -13.14
C ASP A 65 14.69 1.02 -12.72
N ASN A 66 14.55 -0.24 -13.11
CA ASN A 66 13.36 -1.05 -12.83
C ASN A 66 13.16 -1.32 -11.34
N PHE A 67 14.23 -1.53 -10.60
CA PHE A 67 14.15 -1.78 -9.16
C PHE A 67 13.58 -0.57 -8.40
N SER A 68 14.08 0.62 -8.69
CA SER A 68 13.55 1.87 -8.12
C SER A 68 12.09 2.10 -8.50
N ARG A 69 11.71 1.79 -9.74
CA ARG A 69 10.31 1.91 -10.20
C ARG A 69 9.36 0.95 -9.48
N VAL A 70 9.78 -0.27 -9.19
CA VAL A 70 8.99 -1.24 -8.42
C VAL A 70 8.78 -0.75 -6.98
N LEU A 71 9.83 -0.25 -6.32
CA LEU A 71 9.73 0.29 -4.96
C LEU A 71 8.78 1.48 -4.87
N TYR A 72 8.91 2.45 -5.76
CA TYR A 72 8.02 3.60 -5.80
C TYR A 72 6.59 3.23 -6.22
N GLY A 73 6.44 2.26 -7.14
CA GLY A 73 5.14 1.72 -7.53
C GLY A 73 4.38 1.13 -6.35
N ALA A 74 5.06 0.39 -5.47
CA ALA A 74 4.47 -0.13 -4.24
C ALA A 74 3.99 1.01 -3.31
N SER A 75 4.80 2.06 -3.16
CA SER A 75 4.46 3.24 -2.36
C SER A 75 3.24 3.99 -2.92
N TYR A 76 3.19 4.22 -4.23
CA TYR A 76 2.05 4.87 -4.87
C TYR A 76 0.77 4.04 -4.79
N SER A 77 0.86 2.72 -4.98
CA SER A 77 -0.28 1.82 -4.84
C SER A 77 -0.84 1.84 -3.42
N LEU A 78 0.03 1.77 -2.41
CA LEU A 78 -0.39 1.82 -1.02
C LEU A 78 -1.06 3.16 -0.66
N SER A 79 -0.49 4.28 -1.09
CA SER A 79 -1.05 5.61 -0.80
C SER A 79 -2.41 5.82 -1.49
N SER A 80 -2.59 5.36 -2.72
CA SER A 80 -3.87 5.46 -3.43
C SER A 80 -4.97 4.59 -2.80
N VAL A 81 -4.62 3.39 -2.34
CA VAL A 81 -5.58 2.51 -1.62
C VAL A 81 -5.97 3.13 -0.28
N LEU A 82 -5.02 3.68 0.48
CA LEU A 82 -5.32 4.35 1.75
C LEU A 82 -6.24 5.55 1.56
N LEU A 83 -6.01 6.36 0.52
CA LEU A 83 -6.88 7.48 0.19
C LEU A 83 -8.29 7.00 -0.15
N LEU A 84 -8.42 5.97 -0.98
CA LEU A 84 -9.71 5.39 -1.36
C LEU A 84 -10.48 4.88 -0.13
N VAL A 85 -9.82 4.13 0.73
CA VAL A 85 -10.42 3.60 1.97
C VAL A 85 -10.88 4.73 2.88
N ALA A 86 -10.09 5.80 3.03
CA ALA A 86 -10.48 6.98 3.81
C ALA A 86 -11.75 7.65 3.26
N VAL A 87 -11.83 7.82 1.94
CA VAL A 87 -13.03 8.40 1.29
C VAL A 87 -14.25 7.53 1.51
N ILE A 88 -14.13 6.21 1.33
CA ILE A 88 -15.24 5.26 1.56
C ILE A 88 -15.70 5.33 3.02
N PHE A 89 -14.76 5.38 3.97
CA PHE A 89 -15.07 5.43 5.39
C PHE A 89 -15.88 6.69 5.76
N VAL A 90 -15.49 7.84 5.21
CA VAL A 90 -16.22 9.11 5.39
C VAL A 90 -17.62 9.02 4.77
N MET A 91 -17.76 8.49 3.56
CA MET A 91 -19.05 8.36 2.88
C MET A 91 -20.01 7.44 3.62
N VAL A 92 -19.53 6.28 4.09
CA VAL A 92 -20.33 5.33 4.87
C VAL A 92 -20.75 5.93 6.21
N GLY A 93 -19.83 6.61 6.90
CA GLY A 93 -20.12 7.31 8.15
C GLY A 93 -21.18 8.38 7.98
N TYR A 94 -21.10 9.18 6.94
CA TYR A 94 -22.09 10.21 6.64
C TYR A 94 -23.46 9.63 6.33
N ALA A 95 -23.52 8.57 5.49
CA ALA A 95 -24.76 7.88 5.16
C ALA A 95 -25.41 7.25 6.40
N SER A 96 -24.63 6.62 7.26
CA SER A 96 -25.12 6.04 8.52
C SER A 96 -25.69 7.10 9.47
N PHE A 97 -25.00 8.22 9.62
CA PHE A 97 -25.48 9.34 10.43
C PHE A 97 -26.80 9.90 9.91
N PHE A 98 -26.93 10.07 8.59
CA PHE A 98 -28.16 10.53 7.96
C PHE A 98 -29.32 9.58 8.18
N LEU A 99 -29.10 8.25 8.05
CA LEU A 99 -30.12 7.24 8.35
C LEU A 99 -30.56 7.26 9.81
N ILE A 100 -29.67 7.48 10.75
CA ILE A 100 -30.00 7.62 12.17
C ILE A 100 -30.90 8.84 12.39
N LEU A 101 -30.56 9.98 11.78
CA LEU A 101 -31.40 11.19 11.86
C LEU A 101 -32.79 10.99 11.29
N LEU A 102 -32.89 10.33 10.12
CA LEU A 102 -34.19 10.01 9.51
C LEU A 102 -35.01 9.10 10.43
N ASN A 103 -34.40 8.07 10.99
CA ASN A 103 -35.07 7.15 11.90
C ASN A 103 -35.60 7.89 13.16
N CYS A 104 -34.79 8.78 13.73
CA CYS A 104 -35.18 9.60 14.87
C CYS A 104 -36.32 10.58 14.53
N TYR A 105 -36.36 11.08 13.29
CA TYR A 105 -37.41 11.99 12.85
C TYR A 105 -38.73 11.30 12.55
N TYR A 106 -38.70 10.11 11.91
CA TYR A 106 -39.91 9.38 11.49
C TYR A 106 -40.48 8.44 12.56
N MET A 107 -39.71 8.05 13.58
CA MET A 107 -40.14 7.16 14.66
C MET A 107 -39.84 7.75 16.05
N PRO A 108 -40.47 8.91 16.41
CA PRO A 108 -40.21 9.55 17.68
C PRO A 108 -40.77 8.77 18.90
N GLU A 109 -41.58 7.72 18.65
CA GLU A 109 -42.28 6.93 19.69
C GLU A 109 -41.56 5.64 20.09
N LEU A 110 -40.38 5.38 19.55
CA LEU A 110 -39.54 4.27 19.93
C LEU A 110 -38.35 4.75 20.78
#